data_9bc457c4dc7fae5c386a8f72df24b01d
#
_entry.id   9bc457c4dc7fae5c386a8f72df24b01d
#
_cell.length_a   1.000
_cell.length_b   1.000
_cell.length_c   1.000
_cell.angle_alpha   90.00
_cell.angle_beta   90.00
_cell.angle_gamma   90.00
#
_symmetry.space_group_name_H-M   'P 1'
#
loop_
_entity.id
_entity.type
_entity.pdbx_description
1 polymer ?
#
loop_
_entity_poly.entity_id
_entity_poly.type
_entity_poly.pdbx_seq_one_letter_code
_entity_poly.pdbx_strand_id
1 'polypeptide(L)' 'MDEVDLVLGVVANPDHRAPDPLPGRERFYRRDLDGRRWLRVVVDFNETPGWVVTALVQSNPPRGMRP' A
#
# COMPACT_ATOMS: atom_id res chain seq x y z
N MET A 1 7.30 -10.42 -13.51
CA MET A 1 6.06 -9.92 -12.87
C MET A 1 5.92 -8.45 -13.23
N ASP A 2 4.79 -8.05 -13.77
CA ASP A 2 4.63 -6.66 -14.14
C ASP A 2 4.17 -5.81 -12.95
N GLU A 3 4.15 -4.49 -13.13
CA GLU A 3 3.80 -3.57 -12.04
C GLU A 3 2.37 -3.75 -11.55
N VAL A 4 1.45 -4.08 -12.43
CA VAL A 4 0.05 -4.28 -12.06
C VAL A 4 -0.09 -5.48 -11.13
N ASP A 5 0.57 -6.58 -11.43
CA ASP A 5 0.56 -7.76 -10.58
C ASP A 5 1.18 -7.48 -9.21
N LEU A 6 2.26 -6.70 -9.18
CA LEU A 6 2.91 -6.32 -7.93
C LEU A 6 1.99 -5.47 -7.07
N VAL A 7 1.33 -4.47 -7.65
CA VAL A 7 0.40 -3.58 -6.94
C VAL A 7 -0.79 -4.37 -6.41
N LEU A 8 -1.39 -5.22 -7.24
CA LEU A 8 -2.52 -6.06 -6.81
C LEU A 8 -2.11 -7.01 -5.70
N GLY A 9 -0.88 -7.53 -5.75
CA GLY A 9 -0.35 -8.39 -4.70
C GLY A 9 -0.23 -7.68 -3.35
N VAL A 10 0.16 -6.40 -3.36
CA VAL A 10 0.24 -5.59 -2.14
C VAL A 10 -1.15 -5.43 -1.51
N VAL A 11 -2.15 -5.14 -2.32
CA VAL A 11 -3.52 -4.95 -1.83
C VAL A 11 -4.12 -6.26 -1.33
N ALA A 12 -3.83 -7.37 -2.01
CA ALA A 12 -4.37 -8.68 -1.65
C ALA A 12 -3.75 -9.25 -0.37
N ASN A 13 -2.44 -9.04 -0.17
CA ASN A 13 -1.69 -9.57 0.97
C ASN A 13 -0.75 -8.52 1.57
N PRO A 14 -1.27 -7.46 2.18
CA PRO A 14 -0.41 -6.44 2.76
C PRO A 14 0.24 -6.95 4.05
N ASP A 15 1.45 -6.47 4.34
CA ASP A 15 2.09 -6.68 5.64
C ASP A 15 1.54 -5.71 6.68
N HIS A 16 1.03 -4.57 6.23
CA HIS A 16 0.45 -3.56 7.09
C HIS A 16 -0.62 -2.79 6.33
N ARG A 17 -1.65 -2.36 7.03
CA ARG A 17 -2.75 -1.58 6.48
C ARG A 17 -3.08 -0.44 7.42
N ALA A 18 -3.30 0.76 6.88
CA ALA A 18 -3.60 1.94 7.66
C ALA A 18 -4.55 2.86 6.90
N PRO A 19 -5.35 3.68 7.61
CA PRO A 19 -6.19 4.66 6.93
C PRO A 19 -5.32 5.76 6.32
N ASP A 20 -5.76 6.28 5.17
CA ASP A 20 -5.17 7.47 4.60
C ASP A 20 -5.73 8.71 5.30
N PRO A 21 -5.01 9.86 5.32
CA PRO A 21 -5.56 11.10 5.84
C PRO A 21 -6.85 11.55 5.13
N LEU A 22 -7.01 11.22 3.86
CA LEU A 22 -8.23 11.54 3.12
C LEU A 22 -9.30 10.47 3.38
N PRO A 23 -10.55 10.86 3.71
CA PRO A 23 -11.61 9.90 3.98
C PRO A 23 -11.89 8.97 2.80
N GLY A 24 -12.18 7.71 3.10
CA GLY A 24 -12.51 6.71 2.09
C GLY A 24 -11.32 6.10 1.38
N ARG A 25 -10.12 6.49 1.75
CA ARG A 25 -8.89 5.93 1.18
C ARG A 25 -8.15 5.11 2.22
N GLU A 26 -7.50 4.04 1.78
CA GLU A 26 -6.67 3.21 2.64
C GLU A 26 -5.31 2.99 2.03
N ARG A 27 -4.31 2.86 2.90
CA ARG A 27 -2.93 2.59 2.54
C ARG A 27 -2.61 1.13 2.82
N PHE A 28 -2.05 0.45 1.83
CA PHE A 28 -1.60 -0.93 1.93
C PHE A 28 -0.09 -0.93 1.77
N TYR A 29 0.60 -1.59 2.69
CA TYR A 29 2.06 -1.62 2.73
C TYR A 29 2.55 -3.05 2.64
N ARG A 30 3.59 -3.27 1.87
CA ARG A 30 4.26 -4.55 1.82
C ARG A 30 5.77 -4.32 1.82
N ARG A 31 6.47 -5.09 2.64
CA ARG A 31 7.92 -5.01 2.71
C ARG A 31 8.52 -5.57 1.42
N ASP A 32 9.49 -4.84 0.87
CA ASP A 32 10.24 -5.27 -0.31
C ASP A 32 11.07 -6.53 -0.01
N LEU A 33 11.47 -7.23 -1.05
CA LEU A 33 12.18 -8.50 -0.93
C LEU A 33 13.47 -8.39 -0.12
N ASP A 34 14.16 -7.25 -0.17
CA ASP A 34 15.38 -7.02 0.61
C ASP A 34 15.10 -6.57 2.05
N GLY A 35 13.84 -6.34 2.42
CA GLY A 35 13.43 -5.93 3.75
C GLY A 35 13.76 -4.50 4.13
N ARG A 36 14.28 -3.70 3.20
CA ARG A 36 14.74 -2.34 3.47
C ARG A 36 13.74 -1.26 3.10
N ARG A 37 12.84 -1.55 2.17
CA ARG A 37 11.90 -0.58 1.64
C ARG A 37 10.49 -1.12 1.72
N TRP A 38 9.55 -0.20 1.64
CA TRP A 38 8.14 -0.53 1.69
C TRP A 38 7.46 -0.10 0.40
N LEU A 39 6.61 -0.97 -0.13
CA LEU A 39 5.71 -0.63 -1.21
C LEU A 39 4.43 -0.11 -0.58
N ARG A 40 4.06 1.13 -0.92
CA ARG A 40 2.82 1.72 -0.44
C ARG A 40 1.85 1.89 -1.60
N VAL A 41 0.66 1.32 -1.45
CA VAL A 41 -0.42 1.44 -2.42
C VAL A 41 -1.60 2.10 -1.73
N VAL A 42 -2.12 3.17 -2.31
CA VAL A 42 -3.31 3.85 -1.79
C VAL A 42 -4.49 3.52 -2.68
N VAL A 43 -5.56 3.03 -2.06
CA VAL A 43 -6.79 2.66 -2.76
C VAL A 43 -7.92 3.56 -2.28
N ASP A 44 -8.68 4.10 -3.22
CA ASP A 44 -9.86 4.91 -2.95
C ASP A 44 -11.09 4.01 -3.02
N PHE A 45 -11.84 3.96 -1.92
CA PHE A 45 -13.07 3.17 -1.80
C PHE A 45 -14.35 4.03 -1.79
N ASN A 46 -14.24 5.33 -2.08
CA ASN A 46 -15.41 6.20 -2.16
C ASN A 46 -16.34 5.83 -3.30
N GLU A 47 -15.81 5.13 -4.29
CA GLU A 47 -16.59 4.63 -5.41
C GLU A 47 -16.47 3.11 -5.50
N THR A 48 -17.42 2.48 -6.17
CA THR A 48 -17.44 1.04 -6.37
C THR A 48 -17.25 0.73 -7.85
N PRO A 49 -16.23 -0.06 -8.24
CA PRO A 49 -15.21 -0.64 -7.38
C PRO A 49 -14.17 0.38 -6.92
N GLY A 50 -13.47 0.06 -5.83
CA GLY A 50 -12.33 0.85 -5.39
C GLY A 50 -11.21 0.83 -6.43
N TRP A 51 -10.38 1.86 -6.45
CA TRP A 51 -9.30 1.93 -7.44
C TRP A 51 -8.02 2.48 -6.83
N VAL A 52 -6.91 2.09 -7.46
CA VAL A 52 -5.58 2.52 -7.01
C VAL A 52 -5.37 3.98 -7.41
N VAL A 53 -5.11 4.81 -6.40
CA VAL A 53 -4.84 6.23 -6.61
C VAL A 53 -3.36 6.47 -6.86
N THR A 54 -2.51 5.79 -6.07
CA THR A 54 -1.07 5.92 -6.20
C THR A 54 -0.36 4.69 -5.66
N ALA A 55 0.83 4.46 -6.16
CA ALA A 55 1.72 3.43 -5.65
C ALA A 55 3.14 3.99 -5.66
N LEU A 56 3.87 3.80 -4.56
CA LEU A 56 5.23 4.31 -4.44
C LEU A 56 6.06 3.44 -3.50
N VAL A 57 7.37 3.63 -3.56
CA VAL A 57 8.32 2.97 -2.67
C VAL A 57 8.81 3.99 -1.65
N GLN A 58 8.82 3.60 -0.37
CA GLN A 58 9.34 4.45 0.69
C GLN A 58 10.37 3.69 1.53
N SER A 59 11.34 4.41 2.09
CA SER A 59 12.42 3.81 2.88
C SER A 59 12.01 3.60 4.33
N ASN A 60 11.19 4.49 4.87
CA ASN A 60 10.77 4.40 6.26
C ASN A 60 9.59 3.46 6.41
N PRO A 61 9.49 2.75 7.57
CA PRO A 61 8.31 1.93 7.83
C PRO A 61 7.04 2.79 7.95
N PRO A 62 5.86 2.18 7.79
CA PRO A 62 4.60 2.90 7.97
C PRO A 62 4.53 3.55 9.35
N ARG A 63 3.88 4.72 9.42
CA ARG A 63 3.70 5.44 10.68
C ARG A 63 2.95 4.56 11.67
N GLY A 64 3.44 4.50 12.91
CA GLY A 64 2.83 3.69 13.95
C GLY A 64 3.28 2.23 13.96
N MET A 65 3.99 1.78 12.93
CA MET A 65 4.53 0.43 12.87
C MET A 65 5.94 0.42 13.46
N ARG A 66 6.18 -0.51 14.37
CA ARG A 66 7.51 -0.68 14.95
C ARG A 66 8.36 -1.56 14.06
N PRO A 67 9.62 -1.21 13.85
CA PRO A 67 10.54 -2.04 13.08
C PRO A 67 10.80 -3.40 13.73
#